data_b2e94a4cb023f8fa4c49350c98ca102b
#
_entry.id   b2e94a4cb023f8fa4c49350c98ca102b
#
_cell.length_a   1.000
_cell.length_b   1.000
_cell.length_c   1.000
_cell.angle_alpha   90.00
_cell.angle_beta   90.00
_cell.angle_gamma   90.00
#
_symmetry.space_group_name_H-M   'P 1'
#
loop_
_entity.id
_entity.type
_entity.pdbx_description
1 polymer ?
#
loop_
_entity_poly.entity_id
_entity_poly.type
_entity_poly.pdbx_seq_one_letter_code
_entity_poly.pdbx_strand_id
1 'polypeptide(L)'
;MEKDKLYMINKIFDNKKVRTVWDKESEKYYVSIIDIIEVLTGSARPRKYWSDLKKQLKTWSGMTSKEYKEYKGLRKENLRDNMDSIELILTNLSEEATKRLAEKHKSVRLDGNIKVAKVGGSVAKVARKELESNLEESIVTSSNRLDYEYDDKEMIMQK
;
A
#
# COMPACT_ATOMS: atom_id res chain seq x y z
N MET A 1 12.90 -31.59 -6.99
CA MET A 1 12.39 -30.22 -6.68
C MET A 1 10.90 -30.31 -6.36
N GLU A 2 10.59 -30.35 -5.10
CA GLU A 2 9.20 -30.32 -4.62
C GLU A 2 8.70 -28.88 -4.80
N LYS A 3 7.72 -28.70 -5.68
CA LYS A 3 7.06 -27.39 -5.88
C LYS A 3 6.39 -27.02 -4.55
N ASP A 4 6.76 -25.87 -4.01
CA ASP A 4 6.16 -25.28 -2.81
C ASP A 4 4.64 -25.32 -2.91
N LYS A 5 4.03 -26.14 -2.08
CA LYS A 5 2.58 -26.29 -2.03
C LYS A 5 2.00 -25.14 -1.22
N LEU A 6 1.62 -24.07 -1.92
CA LEU A 6 0.73 -23.05 -1.38
C LEU A 6 -0.66 -23.66 -1.22
N TYR A 7 -1.13 -23.79 0.01
CA TYR A 7 -2.47 -24.30 0.29
C TYR A 7 -3.49 -23.16 0.20
N MET A 8 -4.37 -23.21 -0.81
CA MET A 8 -5.50 -22.31 -0.87
C MET A 8 -6.58 -22.73 0.11
N ILE A 9 -6.85 -21.89 1.10
CA ILE A 9 -7.93 -22.06 2.07
C ILE A 9 -8.94 -20.94 1.84
N ASN A 10 -10.15 -21.29 1.41
CA ASN A 10 -11.22 -20.32 1.32
C ASN A 10 -11.88 -20.16 2.70
N LYS A 11 -11.82 -18.99 3.28
CA LYS A 11 -12.57 -18.64 4.49
C LYS A 11 -13.86 -17.93 4.12
N ILE A 12 -14.94 -18.25 4.78
CA ILE A 12 -16.22 -17.56 4.61
C ILE A 12 -16.29 -16.46 5.68
N PHE A 13 -16.45 -15.22 5.22
CA PHE A 13 -16.67 -14.06 6.05
C PHE A 13 -17.91 -13.33 5.55
N ASP A 14 -18.91 -13.14 6.40
CA ASP A 14 -20.19 -12.52 6.03
C ASP A 14 -20.82 -13.15 4.77
N ASN A 15 -20.89 -14.48 4.72
CA ASN A 15 -21.36 -15.28 3.59
C ASN A 15 -20.61 -15.10 2.25
N LYS A 16 -19.47 -14.41 2.25
CA LYS A 16 -18.60 -14.25 1.07
C LYS A 16 -17.30 -15.04 1.21
N LYS A 17 -16.86 -15.61 0.11
CA LYS A 17 -15.59 -16.32 0.05
C LYS A 17 -14.44 -15.33 0.01
N VAL A 18 -13.53 -15.44 0.98
CA VAL A 18 -12.26 -14.70 1.01
C VAL A 18 -11.13 -15.67 0.71
N ARG A 19 -10.43 -15.45 -0.40
CA ARG A 19 -9.27 -16.26 -0.77
C ARG A 19 -8.15 -16.03 0.23
N THR A 20 -7.67 -17.12 0.79
CA THR A 20 -6.58 -17.13 1.75
C THR A 20 -5.56 -18.17 1.32
N VAL A 21 -4.30 -17.82 1.38
CA VAL A 21 -3.18 -18.71 1.09
C VAL A 21 -2.36 -18.90 2.35
N TRP A 22 -2.07 -20.13 2.69
CA TRP A 22 -1.11 -20.48 3.73
C TRP A 22 0.26 -20.66 3.11
N ASP A 23 1.21 -19.87 3.53
CA ASP A 23 2.60 -20.03 3.19
C ASP A 23 3.30 -20.81 4.32
N LYS A 24 3.72 -22.02 3.98
CA LYS A 24 4.32 -22.93 4.93
C LYS A 24 5.75 -22.50 5.31
N GLU A 25 6.42 -21.79 4.44
CA GLU A 25 7.81 -21.40 4.63
C GLU A 25 7.93 -20.22 5.61
N SER A 26 7.05 -19.23 5.45
CA SER A 26 6.96 -18.08 6.36
C SER A 26 6.02 -18.29 7.54
N GLU A 27 5.31 -19.43 7.60
CA GLU A 27 4.25 -19.73 8.59
C GLU A 27 3.20 -18.61 8.71
N LYS A 28 2.80 -18.02 7.58
CA LYS A 28 1.87 -16.90 7.54
C LYS A 28 0.69 -17.14 6.61
N TYR A 29 -0.44 -16.55 6.99
CA TYR A 29 -1.61 -16.47 6.12
C TYR A 29 -1.56 -15.19 5.28
N TYR A 30 -1.71 -15.33 3.98
CA TYR A 30 -1.95 -14.23 3.07
C TYR A 30 -3.42 -14.20 2.65
N VAL A 31 -4.04 -13.06 2.75
CA VAL A 31 -5.47 -12.88 2.47
C VAL A 31 -5.62 -11.95 1.26
N SER A 32 -6.55 -12.27 0.37
CA SER A 32 -6.85 -11.42 -0.78
C SER A 32 -7.44 -10.08 -0.32
N ILE A 33 -6.67 -9.00 -0.45
CA ILE A 33 -7.14 -7.65 -0.12
C ILE A 33 -8.36 -7.23 -0.98
N ILE A 34 -8.46 -7.74 -2.20
CA ILE A 34 -9.58 -7.46 -3.09
C ILE A 34 -10.87 -8.08 -2.54
N ASP A 35 -10.79 -9.32 -2.05
CA ASP A 35 -11.93 -10.01 -1.47
C ASP A 35 -12.36 -9.37 -0.14
N ILE A 36 -11.39 -8.95 0.68
CA ILE A 36 -11.66 -8.19 1.91
C ILE A 36 -12.37 -6.87 1.59
N ILE A 37 -11.91 -6.14 0.59
CA ILE A 37 -12.57 -4.90 0.16
C ILE A 37 -14.00 -5.17 -0.32
N GLU A 38 -14.21 -6.23 -1.08
CA GLU A 38 -15.54 -6.61 -1.55
C GLU A 38 -16.48 -6.91 -0.37
N VAL A 39 -15.98 -7.65 0.63
CA VAL A 39 -16.76 -7.96 1.84
C VAL A 39 -17.11 -6.70 2.62
N LEU A 40 -16.11 -5.87 2.93
CA LEU A 40 -16.28 -4.71 3.80
C LEU A 40 -17.08 -3.57 3.14
N THR A 41 -16.99 -3.42 1.83
CA THR A 41 -17.60 -2.29 1.12
C THR A 41 -18.84 -2.65 0.32
N GLY A 42 -19.07 -3.93 0.05
CA GLY A 42 -20.10 -4.38 -0.88
C GLY A 42 -19.88 -3.90 -2.32
N SER A 43 -18.68 -3.42 -2.65
CA SER A 43 -18.38 -2.81 -3.95
C SER A 43 -18.44 -3.84 -5.07
N ALA A 44 -19.16 -3.54 -6.14
CA ALA A 44 -19.17 -4.32 -7.36
C ALA A 44 -17.84 -4.25 -8.14
N ARG A 45 -16.92 -3.34 -7.76
CA ARG A 45 -15.62 -3.14 -8.41
C ARG A 45 -14.49 -3.01 -7.37
N PRO A 46 -14.22 -4.05 -6.57
CA PRO A 46 -13.27 -3.98 -5.47
C PRO A 46 -11.83 -3.69 -5.92
N ARG A 47 -11.42 -4.15 -7.11
CA ARG A 47 -10.10 -3.82 -7.68
C ARG A 47 -9.92 -2.34 -7.96
N LYS A 48 -10.97 -1.68 -8.49
CA LYS A 48 -10.94 -0.23 -8.72
C LYS A 48 -10.90 0.51 -7.39
N TYR A 49 -11.69 0.09 -6.42
CA TYR A 49 -11.69 0.64 -5.07
C TYR A 49 -10.28 0.59 -4.45
N TRP A 50 -9.63 -0.56 -4.52
CA TRP A 50 -8.25 -0.71 -4.04
C TRP A 50 -7.26 0.20 -4.76
N SER A 51 -7.39 0.31 -6.10
CA SER A 51 -6.56 1.23 -6.89
C SER A 51 -6.75 2.68 -6.47
N ASP A 52 -7.97 3.08 -6.18
CA ASP A 52 -8.28 4.44 -5.76
C ASP A 52 -7.79 4.74 -4.34
N LEU A 53 -7.85 3.78 -3.41
CA LEU A 53 -7.23 3.89 -2.09
C LEU A 53 -5.71 4.10 -2.19
N LYS A 54 -5.03 3.40 -3.06
CA LYS A 54 -3.58 3.57 -3.28
C LYS A 54 -3.19 4.96 -3.79
N LYS A 55 -4.13 5.74 -4.31
CA LYS A 55 -3.86 7.12 -4.74
C LYS A 55 -3.47 8.06 -3.60
N GLN A 56 -3.71 7.68 -2.35
CA GLN A 56 -3.25 8.47 -1.20
C GLN A 56 -1.74 8.67 -1.22
N LEU A 57 -1.00 7.60 -1.46
CA LEU A 57 0.46 7.65 -1.59
C LEU A 57 0.86 8.66 -2.67
N LYS A 58 0.24 8.58 -3.86
CA LYS A 58 0.50 9.53 -4.94
C LYS A 58 0.16 10.98 -4.55
N THR A 59 -0.88 11.17 -3.76
CA THR A 59 -1.30 12.52 -3.36
C THR A 59 -0.27 13.20 -2.47
N TRP A 60 0.34 12.50 -1.50
CA TRP A 60 1.32 13.10 -0.62
C TRP A 60 2.76 13.00 -1.14
N SER A 61 3.15 11.87 -1.73
CA SER A 61 4.53 11.68 -2.22
C SER A 61 4.77 12.24 -3.63
N GLY A 62 3.70 12.39 -4.43
CA GLY A 62 3.78 12.71 -5.85
C GLY A 62 3.98 11.48 -6.75
N MET A 63 4.21 10.30 -6.18
CA MET A 63 4.52 9.07 -6.90
C MET A 63 3.49 7.97 -6.62
N THR A 64 3.18 7.16 -7.62
CA THR A 64 2.49 5.88 -7.41
C THR A 64 3.40 4.91 -6.67
N SER A 65 2.84 3.85 -6.09
CA SER A 65 3.66 2.82 -5.42
C SER A 65 4.72 2.20 -6.34
N LYS A 66 4.42 2.09 -7.65
CA LYS A 66 5.37 1.56 -8.63
C LYS A 66 6.50 2.55 -8.88
N GLU A 67 6.18 3.80 -9.21
CA GLU A 67 7.14 4.88 -9.43
C GLU A 67 8.05 5.07 -8.20
N TYR A 68 7.48 4.96 -6.99
CA TYR A 68 8.25 5.11 -5.77
C TYR A 68 9.20 3.93 -5.50
N LYS A 69 8.77 2.70 -5.80
CA LYS A 69 9.67 1.54 -5.77
C LYS A 69 10.83 1.69 -6.75
N GLU A 70 10.53 2.09 -7.99
CA GLU A 70 11.54 2.35 -9.02
C GLU A 70 12.52 3.45 -8.58
N TYR A 71 12.00 4.53 -7.99
CA TYR A 71 12.82 5.63 -7.46
C TYR A 71 13.77 5.19 -6.32
N LYS A 72 13.31 4.26 -5.47
CA LYS A 72 14.13 3.64 -4.41
C LYS A 72 14.97 2.46 -4.90
N GLY A 73 14.94 2.11 -6.18
CA GLY A 73 15.69 0.98 -6.74
C GLY A 73 15.22 -0.40 -6.27
N LEU A 74 13.98 -0.51 -5.76
CA LEU A 74 13.41 -1.75 -5.24
C LEU A 74 12.87 -2.63 -6.37
N ARG A 75 13.13 -3.93 -6.32
CA ARG A 75 12.66 -4.93 -7.29
C ARG A 75 11.39 -5.63 -6.81
N LYS A 76 11.50 -6.51 -5.81
CA LYS A 76 10.39 -7.31 -5.24
C LYS A 76 10.00 -6.84 -3.82
N GLU A 77 10.88 -6.11 -3.17
CA GLU A 77 10.79 -5.70 -1.77
C GLU A 77 9.56 -4.84 -1.51
N ASN A 78 9.09 -4.86 -0.28
CA ASN A 78 7.97 -4.03 0.13
C ASN A 78 8.41 -2.56 0.24
N LEU A 79 7.67 -1.64 -0.39
CA LEU A 79 7.98 -0.21 -0.33
C LEU A 79 7.94 0.34 1.10
N ARG A 80 6.96 -0.07 1.90
CA ARG A 80 6.77 0.44 3.26
C ARG A 80 7.94 0.09 4.19
N ASP A 81 8.52 -1.10 4.01
CA ASP A 81 9.65 -1.57 4.82
C ASP A 81 10.94 -0.79 4.49
N ASN A 82 10.96 -0.11 3.34
CA ASN A 82 12.07 0.65 2.81
C ASN A 82 11.88 2.17 2.90
N MET A 83 10.78 2.62 3.47
CA MET A 83 10.54 4.01 3.80
C MET A 83 11.32 4.40 5.06
N ASP A 84 11.85 5.61 5.09
CA ASP A 84 12.42 6.17 6.30
C ASP A 84 11.33 6.54 7.33
N SER A 85 11.75 7.02 8.49
CA SER A 85 10.84 7.32 9.60
C SER A 85 9.82 8.40 9.24
N ILE A 86 10.22 9.44 8.52
CA ILE A 86 9.35 10.57 8.15
C ILE A 86 8.38 10.14 7.04
N GLU A 87 8.86 9.41 6.04
CA GLU A 87 8.02 8.82 4.99
C GLU A 87 6.94 7.92 5.58
N LEU A 88 7.27 7.09 6.58
CA LEU A 88 6.33 6.23 7.31
C LEU A 88 5.31 7.06 8.11
N ILE A 89 5.76 8.12 8.81
CA ILE A 89 4.86 9.01 9.56
C ILE A 89 3.86 9.69 8.62
N LEU A 90 4.30 10.20 7.47
CA LEU A 90 3.42 10.82 6.49
C LEU A 90 2.43 9.81 5.87
N THR A 91 2.87 8.59 5.63
CA THR A 91 2.00 7.50 5.18
C THR A 91 0.92 7.21 6.23
N ASN A 92 1.31 7.01 7.48
CA ASN A 92 0.40 6.77 8.60
C ASN A 92 -0.56 7.93 8.84
N LEU A 93 -0.08 9.18 8.73
CA LEU A 93 -0.92 10.38 8.85
C LEU A 93 -2.00 10.41 7.76
N SER A 94 -1.63 10.10 6.51
CA SER A 94 -2.58 10.01 5.40
C SER A 94 -3.64 8.94 5.63
N GLU A 95 -3.23 7.76 6.11
CA GLU A 95 -4.11 6.64 6.40
C GLU A 95 -5.07 6.96 7.55
N GLU A 96 -4.57 7.48 8.66
CA GLU A 96 -5.37 7.81 9.84
C GLU A 96 -6.34 8.98 9.56
N ALA A 97 -5.89 10.02 8.86
CA ALA A 97 -6.76 11.11 8.43
C ALA A 97 -7.90 10.60 7.54
N THR A 98 -7.59 9.72 6.60
CA THR A 98 -8.59 9.08 5.73
C THR A 98 -9.61 8.27 6.54
N LYS A 99 -9.13 7.46 7.49
CA LYS A 99 -9.99 6.64 8.35
C LYS A 99 -10.96 7.52 9.15
N ARG A 100 -10.45 8.53 9.85
CA ARG A 100 -11.29 9.45 10.67
C ARG A 100 -12.29 10.22 9.83
N LEU A 101 -11.91 10.66 8.63
CA LEU A 101 -12.83 11.34 7.72
C LEU A 101 -13.90 10.38 7.20
N ALA A 102 -13.56 9.13 6.89
CA ALA A 102 -14.52 8.11 6.47
C ALA A 102 -15.54 7.81 7.57
N GLU A 103 -15.09 7.67 8.80
CA GLU A 103 -15.93 7.46 9.98
C GLU A 103 -16.88 8.64 10.21
N LYS A 104 -16.35 9.88 10.19
CA LYS A 104 -17.12 11.11 10.39
C LYS A 104 -18.22 11.28 9.32
N HIS A 105 -17.89 11.02 8.07
CA HIS A 105 -18.81 11.19 6.95
C HIS A 105 -19.69 9.96 6.69
N LYS A 106 -19.57 8.91 7.49
CA LYS A 106 -20.26 7.61 7.29
C LYS A 106 -20.19 7.17 5.82
N SER A 107 -18.98 7.29 5.25
CA SER A 107 -18.73 7.12 3.82
C SER A 107 -18.84 5.64 3.44
N VAL A 108 -20.02 5.22 3.01
CA VAL A 108 -20.32 3.82 2.62
C VAL A 108 -20.13 3.61 1.11
N ARG A 109 -20.13 4.69 0.32
CA ARG A 109 -20.06 4.61 -1.15
C ARG A 109 -18.65 4.85 -1.68
N LEU A 110 -18.34 4.21 -2.80
CA LEU A 110 -17.05 4.31 -3.48
C LEU A 110 -16.58 5.75 -3.71
N ASP A 111 -17.47 6.62 -4.22
CA ASP A 111 -17.11 8.01 -4.53
C ASP A 111 -16.81 8.83 -3.27
N GLY A 112 -17.52 8.55 -2.17
CA GLY A 112 -17.23 9.16 -0.88
C GLY A 112 -15.86 8.75 -0.35
N ASN A 113 -15.52 7.47 -0.41
CA ASN A 113 -14.23 6.95 0.05
C ASN A 113 -13.06 7.45 -0.80
N ILE A 114 -13.23 7.63 -2.12
CA ILE A 114 -12.22 8.24 -2.98
C ILE A 114 -11.95 9.70 -2.58
N LYS A 115 -13.00 10.47 -2.31
CA LYS A 115 -12.87 11.87 -1.86
C LYS A 115 -12.13 11.94 -0.53
N VAL A 116 -12.52 11.11 0.42
CA VAL A 116 -11.91 11.03 1.75
C VAL A 116 -10.43 10.62 1.65
N ALA A 117 -10.10 9.65 0.79
CA ALA A 117 -8.72 9.24 0.56
C ALA A 117 -7.85 10.36 -0.03
N LYS A 118 -8.39 11.15 -0.96
CA LYS A 118 -7.69 12.33 -1.49
C LYS A 118 -7.45 13.39 -0.41
N VAL A 119 -8.45 13.65 0.44
CA VAL A 119 -8.30 14.60 1.54
C VAL A 119 -7.27 14.13 2.55
N GLY A 120 -7.28 12.85 2.95
CA GLY A 120 -6.26 12.27 3.81
C GLY A 120 -4.86 12.38 3.24
N GLY A 121 -4.68 12.08 1.95
CA GLY A 121 -3.42 12.30 1.25
C GLY A 121 -3.00 13.78 1.20
N SER A 122 -3.96 14.70 1.07
CA SER A 122 -3.68 16.13 1.07
C SER A 122 -3.20 16.63 2.43
N VAL A 123 -3.68 16.08 3.54
CA VAL A 123 -3.19 16.41 4.90
C VAL A 123 -1.70 16.08 5.00
N ALA A 124 -1.31 14.89 4.61
CA ALA A 124 0.09 14.48 4.63
C ALA A 124 0.95 15.29 3.64
N LYS A 125 0.39 15.69 2.48
CA LYS A 125 1.07 16.54 1.52
C LYS A 125 1.39 17.93 2.09
N VAL A 126 0.46 18.52 2.82
CA VAL A 126 0.69 19.83 3.47
C VAL A 126 1.78 19.71 4.52
N ALA A 127 1.70 18.68 5.38
CA ALA A 127 2.73 18.42 6.40
C ALA A 127 4.11 18.20 5.77
N ARG A 128 4.20 17.41 4.67
CA ARG A 128 5.46 17.22 3.94
C ARG A 128 6.03 18.53 3.44
N LYS A 129 5.22 19.34 2.77
CA LYS A 129 5.68 20.61 2.20
C LYS A 129 6.19 21.58 3.24
N GLU A 130 5.53 21.63 4.39
CA GLU A 130 5.96 22.48 5.51
C GLU A 130 7.31 21.99 6.08
N LEU A 131 7.48 20.68 6.22
CA LEU A 131 8.76 20.11 6.64
C LEU A 131 9.86 20.38 5.62
N GLU A 132 9.63 20.14 4.33
CA GLU A 132 10.58 20.39 3.25
C GLU A 132 11.00 21.87 3.18
N SER A 133 10.05 22.78 3.43
CA SER A 133 10.33 24.22 3.48
C SER A 133 11.21 24.61 4.66
N ASN A 134 11.04 24.01 5.82
CA ASN A 134 11.81 24.33 7.02
C ASN A 134 13.18 23.63 7.06
N LEU A 135 13.28 22.44 6.44
CA LEU A 135 14.52 21.67 6.39
C LEU A 135 15.38 22.03 5.19
N GLU A 136 14.81 22.72 4.18
CA GLU A 136 15.44 23.02 2.89
C GLU A 136 15.93 21.76 2.13
N GLU A 137 15.28 20.61 2.40
CA GLU A 137 15.59 19.33 1.78
C GLU A 137 14.33 18.53 1.46
N SER A 138 14.43 17.59 0.52
CA SER A 138 13.30 16.71 0.17
C SER A 138 13.12 15.59 1.21
N ILE A 139 11.88 15.41 1.64
CA ILE A 139 11.50 14.27 2.48
C ILE A 139 11.40 12.97 1.66
N VAL A 140 10.98 13.09 0.38
CA VAL A 140 10.89 11.93 -0.50
C VAL A 140 12.28 11.65 -1.07
N THR A 141 12.90 10.57 -0.63
CA THR A 141 14.28 10.22 -1.00
C THR A 141 14.38 8.89 -1.72
N SER A 142 15.48 8.67 -2.44
CA SER A 142 15.82 7.38 -3.03
C SER A 142 16.47 6.42 -2.04
N SER A 143 16.80 6.89 -0.85
CA SER A 143 17.45 6.07 0.20
C SER A 143 16.47 5.01 0.71
N ASN A 144 17.02 3.81 0.94
CA ASN A 144 16.29 2.70 1.55
C ASN A 144 16.67 2.57 3.02
N ARG A 145 15.73 2.17 3.84
CA ARG A 145 15.97 1.82 5.24
C ARG A 145 16.79 0.54 5.38
N LEU A 146 16.66 -0.37 4.41
CA LEU A 146 17.39 -1.63 4.35
C LEU A 146 18.31 -1.62 3.14
N ASP A 147 19.54 -2.04 3.32
CA ASP A 147 20.49 -2.19 2.23
C ASP A 147 20.24 -3.51 1.50
N TYR A 148 20.19 -3.44 0.18
CA TYR A 148 20.02 -4.61 -0.68
C TYR A 148 21.20 -4.72 -1.64
N GLU A 149 21.84 -5.87 -1.63
CA GLU A 149 22.75 -6.27 -2.69
C GLU A 149 22.01 -7.15 -3.68
N TYR A 150 21.86 -6.69 -4.91
CA TYR A 150 21.23 -7.47 -5.97
C TYR A 150 22.30 -8.22 -6.77
N ASP A 151 22.22 -9.57 -6.79
CA ASP A 151 23.05 -10.37 -7.69
C ASP A 151 22.47 -10.24 -9.12
N ASP A 152 23.22 -9.63 -10.03
CA ASP A 152 22.81 -9.40 -11.42
C ASP A 152 22.68 -10.69 -12.23
N LYS A 153 23.14 -11.84 -11.70
CA LYS A 153 22.98 -13.15 -12.34
C LYS A 153 21.52 -13.61 -12.44
N GLU A 154 20.61 -13.12 -11.57
CA GLU A 154 19.19 -13.46 -11.69
C GLU A 154 18.50 -12.82 -12.90
N MET A 155 19.04 -11.76 -13.49
CA MET A 155 18.46 -11.12 -14.68
C MET A 155 18.58 -11.93 -15.97
N ILE A 156 19.44 -12.91 -16.04
CA ILE A 156 19.73 -13.69 -17.25
C ILE A 156 18.72 -14.85 -17.43
N MET A 157 18.03 -15.27 -16.37
CA MET A 157 17.13 -16.43 -16.41
C MET A 157 15.65 -16.09 -16.71
N GLN A 158 15.30 -14.83 -16.98
CA GLN A 158 13.90 -14.41 -17.26
C GLN A 158 13.67 -13.86 -18.68
N LYS A 159 14.53 -14.26 -19.64
CA LYS A 159 14.28 -14.01 -21.07
C LYS A 159 13.80 -15.25 -21.77
#